data_e97e332f07bd38c28620360b64a12275
#
_entry.id   e97e332f07bd38c28620360b64a12275
#
_cell.length_a   1.000
_cell.length_b   1.000
_cell.length_c   1.000
_cell.angle_alpha   90.00
_cell.angle_beta   90.00
_cell.angle_gamma   90.00
#
_symmetry.space_group_name_H-M   'P 1'
#
loop_
_entity.id
_entity.type
_entity.pdbx_description
1 polymer ?
#
loop_
_entity_poly.entity_id
_entity_poly.type
_entity_poly.pdbx_seq_one_letter_code
_entity_poly.pdbx_strand_id
1 'polypeptide(L)'
;MSHELMCARAKQAQHPSDPHFRSGSTPNKRLRGVGLVAALTLSLSAPAFAADSVQINDLVIAAPMPDAQREATMKAIRAFYDFWNTGDEALLKQAIASNFTDHTLPPGRPQGPEGPAFASRRFRAAVPDLKVTVEKVIVAGDYVNVHMNFTGHFTGRFGQTQGKGQPIPFIATDLVKVQNGRITDNWHIEDNLTLLQEMGVAKVGS
;
A
#
# COMPACT_ATOMS: atom_id res chain seq x y z
N MET A 1 -25.87 17.96 -0.36
CA MET A 1 -25.74 17.57 -1.76
C MET A 1 -24.44 16.83 -1.93
N SER A 2 -24.55 15.60 -2.33
CA SER A 2 -23.54 14.65 -2.84
C SER A 2 -23.03 13.60 -1.87
N HIS A 3 -23.92 12.68 -1.45
CA HIS A 3 -23.58 11.44 -0.72
C HIS A 3 -23.43 10.20 -1.66
N GLU A 4 -23.35 10.36 -2.98
CA GLU A 4 -23.55 9.23 -3.92
C GLU A 4 -22.31 8.68 -4.63
N LEU A 5 -21.08 9.07 -4.30
CA LEU A 5 -19.91 8.73 -5.14
C LEU A 5 -19.12 7.47 -4.71
N MET A 6 -19.60 6.65 -3.78
CA MET A 6 -18.85 5.46 -3.34
C MET A 6 -19.65 4.14 -3.20
N CYS A 7 -20.82 4.01 -3.82
CA CYS A 7 -21.55 2.72 -3.83
C CYS A 7 -21.67 2.17 -5.25
N ALA A 8 -20.73 1.35 -5.70
CA ALA A 8 -20.92 0.40 -6.77
C ALA A 8 -21.12 -1.00 -6.16
N ARG A 9 -22.37 -1.48 -6.21
CA ARG A 9 -22.83 -2.79 -5.77
C ARG A 9 -22.09 -3.92 -6.48
N ALA A 10 -21.47 -4.82 -5.72
CA ALA A 10 -21.07 -6.14 -6.20
C ALA A 10 -22.30 -7.05 -6.29
N LYS A 11 -22.61 -7.55 -7.48
CA LYS A 11 -23.53 -8.69 -7.68
C LYS A 11 -22.74 -9.98 -7.55
N GLN A 12 -23.20 -10.84 -6.65
CA GLN A 12 -22.81 -12.25 -6.53
C GLN A 12 -23.16 -13.01 -7.82
N ALA A 13 -22.22 -13.82 -8.29
CA ALA A 13 -22.48 -14.92 -9.20
C ALA A 13 -22.15 -16.23 -8.51
N GLN A 14 -23.16 -17.11 -8.50
CA GLN A 14 -23.16 -18.44 -7.90
C GLN A 14 -22.41 -19.44 -8.79
N HIS A 15 -21.77 -20.40 -8.10
CA HIS A 15 -21.19 -21.63 -8.65
C HIS A 15 -22.27 -22.63 -9.09
N PRO A 16 -21.97 -23.52 -10.03
CA PRO A 16 -22.41 -24.91 -9.88
C PRO A 16 -21.26 -25.92 -9.96
N SER A 17 -21.47 -26.97 -9.23
CA SER A 17 -20.67 -28.14 -8.92
C SER A 17 -20.71 -29.24 -9.99
N ASP A 18 -19.60 -29.96 -10.12
CA ASP A 18 -19.36 -31.41 -10.36
C ASP A 18 -20.28 -32.25 -11.27
N PRO A 19 -19.91 -33.49 -11.70
CA PRO A 19 -18.93 -34.45 -11.20
C PRO A 19 -18.27 -35.43 -12.23
N HIS A 20 -17.29 -36.23 -11.71
CA HIS A 20 -16.86 -37.60 -12.11
C HIS A 20 -16.29 -37.91 -13.51
N PHE A 21 -15.07 -38.45 -13.54
CA PHE A 21 -14.78 -39.69 -14.25
C PHE A 21 -13.63 -40.50 -13.66
N ARG A 22 -13.83 -41.82 -13.65
CA ARG A 22 -13.05 -42.91 -13.03
C ARG A 22 -11.97 -43.47 -13.95
N SER A 23 -10.85 -43.91 -13.32
CA SER A 23 -10.22 -45.22 -13.41
C SER A 23 -9.67 -45.77 -14.75
N GLY A 24 -8.42 -46.30 -14.68
CA GLY A 24 -7.90 -47.28 -15.60
C GLY A 24 -6.39 -47.51 -15.53
N SER A 25 -5.94 -48.35 -14.59
CA SER A 25 -4.90 -49.41 -14.57
C SER A 25 -3.70 -49.39 -15.51
N THR A 26 -2.53 -49.46 -14.93
CA THR A 26 -1.25 -50.19 -15.06
C THR A 26 -1.11 -51.28 -16.13
N PRO A 27 0.14 -51.90 -16.32
CA PRO A 27 1.52 -51.41 -16.31
C PRO A 27 2.34 -51.92 -17.54
N ASN A 28 3.53 -51.38 -17.79
CA ASN A 28 4.62 -52.25 -18.26
C ASN A 28 6.03 -51.65 -18.09
N LYS A 29 6.89 -52.52 -17.60
CA LYS A 29 8.33 -52.37 -17.39
C LYS A 29 9.08 -52.29 -18.73
N ARG A 30 10.15 -51.51 -18.83
CA ARG A 30 11.50 -51.99 -19.26
C ARG A 30 12.57 -50.94 -18.90
N LEU A 31 13.67 -51.52 -18.34
CA LEU A 31 14.94 -50.88 -18.02
C LEU A 31 15.69 -50.40 -19.28
N ARG A 32 16.48 -49.39 -19.15
CA ARG A 32 17.94 -49.27 -19.42
C ARG A 32 18.30 -47.88 -19.89
N GLY A 33 19.32 -47.34 -19.28
CA GLY A 33 20.09 -46.23 -19.88
C GLY A 33 20.57 -45.22 -18.82
N VAL A 34 21.74 -45.53 -18.22
CA VAL A 34 22.53 -44.63 -17.40
C VAL A 34 23.04 -43.50 -18.30
N GLY A 35 22.69 -42.28 -17.96
CA GLY A 35 23.26 -41.09 -18.57
C GLY A 35 23.18 -39.95 -17.54
N LEU A 36 24.23 -39.86 -16.70
CA LEU A 36 24.40 -38.79 -15.74
C LEU A 36 24.81 -37.50 -16.50
N VAL A 37 23.85 -36.66 -16.89
CA VAL A 37 24.14 -35.32 -17.37
C VAL A 37 23.89 -34.37 -16.19
N ALA A 38 24.99 -33.98 -15.53
CA ALA A 38 24.95 -32.91 -14.55
C ALA A 38 24.67 -31.57 -15.27
N ALA A 39 23.42 -31.17 -15.32
CA ALA A 39 23.06 -29.84 -15.75
C ALA A 39 23.38 -28.85 -14.61
N LEU A 40 24.50 -28.15 -14.78
CA LEU A 40 24.89 -27.02 -13.94
C LEU A 40 23.93 -25.88 -14.23
N THR A 41 22.83 -25.77 -13.47
CA THR A 41 21.95 -24.60 -13.54
C THR A 41 22.65 -23.43 -12.85
N LEU A 42 23.26 -22.54 -13.64
CA LEU A 42 23.65 -21.22 -13.19
C LEU A 42 22.36 -20.46 -12.87
N SER A 43 22.03 -20.39 -11.59
CA SER A 43 21.00 -19.47 -11.11
C SER A 43 21.55 -18.05 -11.24
N LEU A 44 21.20 -17.34 -12.33
CA LEU A 44 21.38 -15.91 -12.41
C LEU A 44 20.40 -15.29 -11.38
N SER A 45 20.91 -15.03 -10.17
CA SER A 45 20.24 -14.13 -9.23
C SER A 45 20.26 -12.74 -9.85
N ALA A 46 19.15 -12.31 -10.43
CA ALA A 46 18.99 -10.89 -10.80
C ALA A 46 19.19 -10.07 -9.52
N PRO A 47 19.96 -8.98 -9.55
CA PRO A 47 20.05 -8.09 -8.42
C PRO A 47 18.62 -7.56 -8.15
N ALA A 48 18.06 -7.88 -6.99
CA ALA A 48 16.90 -7.19 -6.49
C ALA A 48 17.33 -5.73 -6.31
N PHE A 49 16.88 -4.85 -7.20
CA PHE A 49 16.97 -3.42 -6.94
C PHE A 49 16.19 -3.20 -5.65
N ALA A 50 16.90 -2.95 -4.55
CA ALA A 50 16.28 -2.44 -3.34
C ALA A 50 15.60 -1.13 -3.76
N ALA A 51 14.27 -1.06 -3.68
CA ALA A 51 13.58 0.19 -3.87
C ALA A 51 14.17 1.18 -2.87
N ASP A 52 14.56 2.37 -3.35
CA ASP A 52 15.09 3.39 -2.46
C ASP A 52 14.06 3.66 -1.36
N SER A 53 14.52 3.59 -0.10
CA SER A 53 13.66 3.87 1.06
C SER A 53 13.10 5.29 0.97
N VAL A 54 11.88 5.48 1.48
CA VAL A 54 11.22 6.80 1.48
C VAL A 54 12.14 7.89 2.02
N GLN A 55 12.22 8.98 1.28
CA GLN A 55 12.98 10.15 1.71
C GLN A 55 12.24 10.84 2.86
N ILE A 56 12.96 11.08 3.97
CA ILE A 56 12.51 11.87 5.12
C ILE A 56 13.41 13.10 5.19
N ASN A 57 12.84 14.29 4.98
CA ASN A 57 13.60 15.54 4.89
C ASN A 57 13.96 16.10 6.27
N ASP A 58 13.06 15.95 7.26
CA ASP A 58 13.28 16.48 8.61
C ASP A 58 12.71 15.52 9.67
N LEU A 59 13.46 15.30 10.76
CA LEU A 59 13.09 14.44 11.87
C LEU A 59 13.27 15.17 13.20
N VAL A 60 12.20 15.34 13.94
CA VAL A 60 12.19 15.94 15.27
C VAL A 60 11.81 14.90 16.32
N ILE A 61 12.64 14.73 17.33
CA ILE A 61 12.35 13.94 18.53
C ILE A 61 11.98 14.90 19.64
N ALA A 62 10.70 14.99 19.97
CA ALA A 62 10.16 16.01 20.89
C ALA A 62 10.55 15.77 22.36
N ALA A 63 10.86 14.53 22.73
CA ALA A 63 11.33 14.17 24.07
C ALA A 63 12.36 13.03 23.98
N PRO A 64 13.29 12.93 24.93
CA PRO A 64 14.22 11.81 24.99
C PRO A 64 13.48 10.47 25.01
N MET A 65 13.97 9.52 24.24
CA MET A 65 13.45 8.16 24.18
C MET A 65 14.60 7.17 24.01
N PRO A 66 14.45 5.90 24.44
CA PRO A 66 15.46 4.87 24.23
C PRO A 66 15.77 4.68 22.73
N ASP A 67 17.03 4.49 22.38
CA ASP A 67 17.45 4.31 20.97
C ASP A 67 16.73 3.14 20.30
N ALA A 68 16.60 2.00 20.98
CA ALA A 68 15.88 0.85 20.44
C ALA A 68 14.40 1.14 20.13
N GLN A 69 13.73 1.95 20.96
CA GLN A 69 12.35 2.39 20.70
C GLN A 69 12.32 3.31 19.49
N ARG A 70 13.25 4.27 19.40
CA ARG A 70 13.35 5.18 18.26
C ARG A 70 13.57 4.41 16.95
N GLU A 71 14.50 3.47 16.93
CA GLU A 71 14.80 2.64 15.76
C GLU A 71 13.59 1.82 15.33
N ALA A 72 12.92 1.16 16.28
CA ALA A 72 11.71 0.37 15.99
C ALA A 72 10.57 1.25 15.46
N THR A 73 10.38 2.45 16.04
CA THR A 73 9.38 3.42 15.57
C THR A 73 9.69 3.88 14.15
N MET A 74 10.93 4.31 13.89
CA MET A 74 11.32 4.80 12.56
C MET A 74 11.30 3.70 11.51
N LYS A 75 11.59 2.45 11.88
CA LYS A 75 11.44 1.30 10.99
C LYS A 75 10.00 1.10 10.55
N ALA A 76 9.04 1.17 11.48
CA ALA A 76 7.61 1.07 11.15
C ALA A 76 7.15 2.22 10.25
N ILE A 77 7.56 3.46 10.55
CA ILE A 77 7.24 4.65 9.75
C ILE A 77 7.78 4.52 8.32
N ARG A 78 9.07 4.18 8.16
CA ARG A 78 9.66 3.97 6.83
C ARG A 78 8.93 2.89 6.05
N ALA A 79 8.70 1.71 6.64
CA ALA A 79 8.01 0.62 5.98
C ALA A 79 6.59 0.99 5.53
N PHE A 80 5.87 1.82 6.31
CA PHE A 80 4.53 2.30 5.94
C PHE A 80 4.55 3.22 4.71
N TYR A 81 5.49 4.16 4.64
CA TYR A 81 5.57 5.07 3.49
C TYR A 81 6.30 4.45 2.29
N ASP A 82 7.19 3.50 2.49
CA ASP A 82 7.73 2.65 1.43
C ASP A 82 6.63 1.80 0.79
N PHE A 83 5.68 1.29 1.58
CA PHE A 83 4.48 0.66 1.05
C PHE A 83 3.67 1.63 0.18
N TRP A 84 3.46 2.87 0.59
CA TRP A 84 2.78 3.87 -0.22
C TRP A 84 3.54 4.18 -1.52
N ASN A 85 4.87 4.09 -1.54
CA ASN A 85 5.69 4.28 -2.74
C ASN A 85 5.71 3.09 -3.69
N THR A 86 5.53 1.87 -3.18
CA THR A 86 5.72 0.64 -3.97
C THR A 86 4.44 -0.14 -4.21
N GLY A 87 3.48 -0.04 -3.29
CA GLY A 87 2.31 -0.92 -3.23
C GLY A 87 2.63 -2.31 -2.65
N ASP A 88 3.85 -2.55 -2.14
CA ASP A 88 4.26 -3.84 -1.58
C ASP A 88 3.59 -4.08 -0.22
N GLU A 89 2.61 -4.98 -0.18
CA GLU A 89 1.90 -5.34 1.04
C GLU A 89 2.76 -6.06 2.08
N ALA A 90 3.96 -6.57 1.73
CA ALA A 90 4.88 -7.09 2.71
C ALA A 90 5.45 -5.99 3.60
N LEU A 91 5.71 -4.79 3.04
CA LEU A 91 6.10 -3.60 3.79
C LEU A 91 4.96 -3.13 4.71
N LEU A 92 3.71 -3.12 4.21
CA LEU A 92 2.56 -2.81 5.05
C LEU A 92 2.44 -3.74 6.26
N LYS A 93 2.59 -5.05 6.05
CA LYS A 93 2.57 -6.05 7.14
C LYS A 93 3.71 -5.88 8.14
N GLN A 94 4.85 -5.32 7.72
CA GLN A 94 5.93 -4.96 8.64
C GLN A 94 5.62 -3.68 9.43
N ALA A 95 4.90 -2.75 8.84
CA ALA A 95 4.63 -1.44 9.42
C ALA A 95 3.51 -1.46 10.46
N ILE A 96 2.38 -2.12 10.17
CA ILE A 96 1.17 -2.03 10.98
C ILE A 96 0.94 -3.27 11.83
N ALA A 97 0.21 -3.09 12.94
CA ALA A 97 -0.20 -4.16 13.83
C ALA A 97 -1.43 -4.90 13.28
N SER A 98 -1.66 -6.14 13.73
CA SER A 98 -2.86 -6.92 13.36
C SER A 98 -4.16 -6.30 13.87
N ASN A 99 -4.09 -5.50 14.93
CA ASN A 99 -5.20 -4.74 15.51
C ASN A 99 -5.20 -3.26 15.08
N PHE A 100 -4.58 -2.94 13.94
CA PHE A 100 -4.56 -1.58 13.40
C PHE A 100 -5.97 -1.01 13.26
N THR A 101 -6.14 0.24 13.69
CA THR A 101 -7.40 0.98 13.61
C THR A 101 -7.19 2.30 12.88
N ASP A 102 -7.98 2.53 11.83
CA ASP A 102 -8.08 3.82 11.15
C ASP A 102 -9.23 4.63 11.77
N HIS A 103 -8.91 5.76 12.41
CA HIS A 103 -9.87 6.61 13.11
C HIS A 103 -10.52 7.66 12.20
N THR A 104 -10.02 7.82 10.99
CA THR A 104 -10.55 8.74 9.96
C THR A 104 -11.03 8.00 8.73
N LEU A 105 -11.50 6.78 8.92
CA LEU A 105 -11.86 5.82 7.88
C LEU A 105 -12.84 6.42 6.86
N PRO A 106 -12.43 6.58 5.58
CA PRO A 106 -13.33 7.06 4.54
C PRO A 106 -14.45 6.05 4.23
N PRO A 107 -15.65 6.52 3.82
CA PRO A 107 -16.75 5.65 3.45
C PRO A 107 -16.35 4.60 2.39
N GLY A 108 -16.69 3.33 2.64
CA GLY A 108 -16.42 2.23 1.73
C GLY A 108 -15.01 1.64 1.79
N ARG A 109 -14.13 2.15 2.67
CA ARG A 109 -12.83 1.54 2.97
C ARG A 109 -13.01 0.48 4.06
N PRO A 110 -12.41 -0.72 3.97
CA PRO A 110 -12.41 -1.68 5.08
C PRO A 110 -11.66 -1.11 6.28
N GLN A 111 -12.14 -1.43 7.49
CA GLN A 111 -11.40 -1.14 8.72
C GLN A 111 -10.26 -2.15 8.89
N GLY A 112 -9.25 -1.78 9.69
CA GLY A 112 -8.14 -2.64 10.04
C GLY A 112 -7.06 -2.73 8.95
N PRO A 113 -6.19 -3.77 9.02
CA PRO A 113 -5.01 -3.88 8.16
C PRO A 113 -5.28 -3.90 6.66
N GLU A 114 -6.48 -4.30 6.23
CA GLU A 114 -6.87 -4.32 4.81
C GLU A 114 -7.16 -2.91 4.27
N GLY A 115 -7.45 -1.93 5.12
CA GLY A 115 -7.82 -0.57 4.73
C GLY A 115 -6.75 0.12 3.89
N PRO A 116 -5.51 0.24 4.36
CA PRO A 116 -4.42 0.85 3.61
C PRO A 116 -4.11 0.13 2.29
N ALA A 117 -4.11 -1.21 2.29
CA ALA A 117 -3.89 -2.00 1.08
C ALA A 117 -4.98 -1.75 0.03
N PHE A 118 -6.24 -1.72 0.44
CA PHE A 118 -7.37 -1.38 -0.43
C PHE A 118 -7.23 0.03 -1.01
N ALA A 119 -6.88 1.02 -0.18
CA ALA A 119 -6.69 2.40 -0.62
C ALA A 119 -5.55 2.53 -1.63
N SER A 120 -4.39 1.93 -1.34
CA SER A 120 -3.22 1.97 -2.22
C SER A 120 -3.51 1.35 -3.58
N ARG A 121 -4.12 0.16 -3.62
CA ARG A 121 -4.50 -0.48 -4.89
C ARG A 121 -5.41 0.41 -5.74
N ARG A 122 -6.42 1.02 -5.14
CA ARG A 122 -7.36 1.90 -5.86
C ARG A 122 -6.70 3.18 -6.34
N PHE A 123 -5.87 3.78 -5.50
CA PHE A 123 -5.22 5.03 -5.85
C PHE A 123 -4.16 4.81 -6.94
N ARG A 124 -3.36 3.74 -6.85
CA ARG A 124 -2.40 3.36 -7.88
C ARG A 124 -3.03 2.94 -9.20
N ALA A 125 -4.27 2.42 -9.20
CA ALA A 125 -5.00 2.19 -10.43
C ALA A 125 -5.31 3.51 -11.18
N ALA A 126 -5.47 4.63 -10.47
CA ALA A 126 -5.65 5.96 -11.07
C ALA A 126 -4.31 6.65 -11.35
N VAL A 127 -3.33 6.51 -10.45
CA VAL A 127 -2.02 7.17 -10.46
C VAL A 127 -0.93 6.11 -10.30
N PRO A 128 -0.52 5.42 -11.38
CA PRO A 128 0.40 4.28 -11.29
C PRO A 128 1.80 4.63 -10.76
N ASP A 129 2.25 5.84 -11.01
CA ASP A 129 3.55 6.38 -10.59
C ASP A 129 3.47 7.18 -9.28
N LEU A 130 2.47 6.91 -8.43
CA LEU A 130 2.29 7.56 -7.13
C LEU A 130 3.58 7.52 -6.31
N LYS A 131 4.00 8.68 -5.84
CA LYS A 131 5.16 8.90 -4.98
C LYS A 131 4.77 9.67 -3.72
N VAL A 132 5.39 9.29 -2.60
CA VAL A 132 5.34 9.99 -1.31
C VAL A 132 6.73 10.49 -0.97
N THR A 133 6.84 11.76 -0.62
CA THR A 133 8.01 12.36 0.03
C THR A 133 7.60 12.82 1.41
N VAL A 134 8.26 12.32 2.44
CA VAL A 134 8.00 12.73 3.82
C VAL A 134 8.78 14.01 4.12
N GLU A 135 8.06 15.11 4.31
CA GLU A 135 8.68 16.42 4.58
C GLU A 135 9.10 16.55 6.04
N LYS A 136 8.29 16.06 6.95
CA LYS A 136 8.58 16.17 8.38
C LYS A 136 8.01 15.00 9.17
N VAL A 137 8.83 14.49 10.10
CA VAL A 137 8.42 13.52 11.13
C VAL A 137 8.65 14.14 12.49
N ILE A 138 7.64 14.13 13.36
CA ILE A 138 7.73 14.55 14.75
C ILE A 138 7.35 13.36 15.62
N VAL A 139 8.29 12.88 16.43
CA VAL A 139 8.09 11.77 17.37
C VAL A 139 7.91 12.31 18.78
N ALA A 140 6.79 12.00 19.40
CA ALA A 140 6.43 12.38 20.75
C ALA A 140 5.93 11.15 21.54
N GLY A 141 6.88 10.43 22.16
CA GLY A 141 6.60 9.16 22.81
C GLY A 141 6.10 8.11 21.79
N ASP A 142 4.90 7.55 22.04
CA ASP A 142 4.26 6.58 21.14
C ASP A 142 3.58 7.24 19.93
N TYR A 143 3.43 8.54 19.91
CA TYR A 143 2.78 9.25 18.81
C TYR A 143 3.79 9.80 17.82
N VAL A 144 3.49 9.65 16.55
CA VAL A 144 4.31 10.18 15.46
C VAL A 144 3.40 10.96 14.52
N ASN A 145 3.73 12.24 14.31
CA ASN A 145 3.11 13.03 13.25
C ASN A 145 4.01 12.99 12.02
N VAL A 146 3.41 12.73 10.87
CA VAL A 146 4.12 12.68 9.58
C VAL A 146 3.42 13.60 8.61
N HIS A 147 4.11 14.64 8.16
CA HIS A 147 3.66 15.53 7.10
C HIS A 147 4.36 15.16 5.79
N MET A 148 3.60 15.07 4.70
CA MET A 148 4.10 14.52 3.45
C MET A 148 3.46 15.15 2.22
N ASN A 149 4.18 15.02 1.09
CA ASN A 149 3.69 15.34 -0.23
C ASN A 149 3.44 14.05 -1.01
N PHE A 150 2.29 13.99 -1.68
CA PHE A 150 1.98 13.02 -2.71
C PHE A 150 2.15 13.66 -4.08
N THR A 151 2.75 12.92 -5.00
CA THR A 151 2.91 13.33 -6.41
C THR A 151 2.67 12.14 -7.32
N GLY A 152 2.41 12.40 -8.59
CA GLY A 152 2.21 11.40 -9.63
C GLY A 152 1.43 11.98 -10.80
N HIS A 153 1.06 11.13 -11.76
CA HIS A 153 0.29 11.54 -12.93
C HIS A 153 -1.01 10.74 -13.01
N PHE A 154 -2.11 11.45 -13.08
CA PHE A 154 -3.42 10.83 -13.24
C PHE A 154 -3.59 10.34 -14.68
N THR A 155 -3.31 9.06 -14.91
CA THR A 155 -3.39 8.39 -16.21
C THR A 155 -4.47 7.32 -16.28
N GLY A 156 -4.83 6.76 -15.11
CA GLY A 156 -5.86 5.75 -15.00
C GLY A 156 -7.26 6.34 -14.88
N ARG A 157 -8.12 5.69 -14.08
CA ARG A 157 -9.52 6.11 -13.87
C ARG A 157 -9.80 6.34 -12.40
N PHE A 158 -10.48 7.44 -12.08
CA PHE A 158 -11.02 7.75 -10.77
C PHE A 158 -12.53 8.03 -10.86
N GLY A 159 -13.36 7.12 -10.35
CA GLY A 159 -14.81 7.16 -10.54
C GLY A 159 -15.18 7.12 -12.03
N GLN A 160 -15.86 8.16 -12.51
CA GLN A 160 -16.21 8.32 -13.92
C GLN A 160 -15.14 9.10 -14.73
N THR A 161 -14.14 9.69 -14.06
CA THR A 161 -13.15 10.54 -14.71
C THR A 161 -11.98 9.71 -15.20
N GLN A 162 -11.62 9.85 -16.48
CA GLN A 162 -10.41 9.30 -17.08
C GLN A 162 -9.28 10.31 -16.98
N GLY A 163 -8.13 9.87 -16.45
CA GLY A 163 -6.91 10.68 -16.39
C GLY A 163 -6.33 10.97 -17.78
N LYS A 164 -5.70 12.13 -17.91
CA LYS A 164 -5.07 12.61 -19.14
C LYS A 164 -3.56 12.84 -18.97
N GLY A 165 -2.99 12.32 -17.88
CA GLY A 165 -1.58 12.50 -17.56
C GLY A 165 -1.28 13.79 -16.79
N GLN A 166 -2.29 14.48 -16.27
CA GLN A 166 -2.08 15.67 -15.46
C GLN A 166 -1.41 15.32 -14.12
N PRO A 167 -0.49 16.18 -13.61
CA PRO A 167 0.12 15.99 -12.30
C PRO A 167 -0.90 16.18 -11.18
N ILE A 168 -0.70 15.48 -10.08
CA ILE A 168 -1.62 15.52 -8.91
C ILE A 168 -0.84 15.79 -7.61
N PRO A 169 -0.18 16.96 -7.44
CA PRO A 169 0.46 17.27 -6.18
C PRO A 169 -0.59 17.57 -5.10
N PHE A 170 -0.48 16.93 -3.94
CA PHE A 170 -1.28 17.24 -2.76
C PHE A 170 -0.54 16.86 -1.49
N ILE A 171 -0.89 17.51 -0.38
CA ILE A 171 -0.32 17.25 0.94
C ILE A 171 -1.22 16.33 1.77
N ALA A 172 -0.60 15.63 2.70
CA ALA A 172 -1.29 14.88 3.74
C ALA A 172 -0.55 14.95 5.06
N THR A 173 -1.27 14.68 6.13
CA THR A 173 -0.70 14.56 7.47
C THR A 173 -1.34 13.39 8.18
N ASP A 174 -0.50 12.48 8.68
CA ASP A 174 -0.91 11.36 9.52
C ASP A 174 -0.45 11.63 10.95
N LEU A 175 -1.33 11.44 11.91
CA LEU A 175 -0.98 11.19 13.30
C LEU A 175 -1.11 9.69 13.54
N VAL A 176 -0.01 9.01 13.83
CA VAL A 176 -0.03 7.58 14.10
C VAL A 176 0.40 7.29 15.54
N LYS A 177 -0.10 6.19 16.10
CA LYS A 177 0.41 5.62 17.34
C LYS A 177 1.23 4.39 17.02
N VAL A 178 2.45 4.33 17.57
CA VAL A 178 3.37 3.20 17.36
C VAL A 178 3.60 2.49 18.68
N GLN A 179 3.25 1.22 18.75
CA GLN A 179 3.47 0.38 19.92
C GLN A 179 4.20 -0.90 19.50
N ASN A 180 5.22 -1.28 20.25
CA ASN A 180 6.05 -2.47 19.97
C ASN A 180 6.60 -2.49 18.53
N GLY A 181 6.99 -1.32 18.00
CA GLY A 181 7.52 -1.17 16.64
C GLY A 181 6.50 -1.40 15.53
N ARG A 182 5.21 -1.22 15.82
CA ARG A 182 4.10 -1.35 14.85
C ARG A 182 3.13 -0.20 15.02
N ILE A 183 2.60 0.31 13.90
CA ILE A 183 1.53 1.31 13.92
C ILE A 183 0.22 0.59 14.33
N THR A 184 -0.37 1.02 15.42
CA THR A 184 -1.64 0.48 15.93
C THR A 184 -2.83 1.34 15.56
N ASP A 185 -2.62 2.65 15.41
CA ASP A 185 -3.68 3.62 15.17
C ASP A 185 -3.22 4.65 14.14
N ASN A 186 -4.14 5.12 13.31
CA ASN A 186 -3.91 6.24 12.40
C ASN A 186 -5.09 7.20 12.39
N TRP A 187 -4.80 8.50 12.46
CA TRP A 187 -5.67 9.63 12.15
C TRP A 187 -5.01 10.36 11.00
N HIS A 188 -5.67 10.41 9.85
CA HIS A 188 -5.08 11.00 8.65
C HIS A 188 -5.98 12.07 8.04
N ILE A 189 -5.36 13.09 7.46
CA ILE A 189 -6.04 14.14 6.71
C ILE A 189 -5.25 14.38 5.43
N GLU A 190 -5.93 14.26 4.30
CA GLU A 190 -5.40 14.61 2.99
C GLU A 190 -6.06 15.90 2.48
N ASP A 191 -5.31 16.70 1.72
CA ASP A 191 -5.89 17.79 0.94
C ASP A 191 -6.67 17.24 -0.27
N ASN A 192 -7.81 16.64 0.06
CA ASN A 192 -8.67 16.01 -0.94
C ASN A 192 -9.27 17.03 -1.92
N LEU A 193 -9.39 18.31 -1.52
CA LEU A 193 -9.91 19.32 -2.43
C LEU A 193 -8.92 19.58 -3.55
N THR A 194 -7.66 19.83 -3.23
CA THR A 194 -6.59 20.00 -4.22
C THR A 194 -6.48 18.76 -5.11
N LEU A 195 -6.44 17.55 -4.53
CA LEU A 195 -6.38 16.31 -5.29
C LEU A 195 -7.51 16.21 -6.33
N LEU A 196 -8.76 16.44 -5.92
CA LEU A 196 -9.92 16.33 -6.80
C LEU A 196 -9.95 17.42 -7.87
N GLN A 197 -9.44 18.63 -7.57
CA GLN A 197 -9.28 19.70 -8.55
C GLN A 197 -8.23 19.36 -9.60
N GLU A 198 -7.06 18.90 -9.18
CA GLU A 198 -5.97 18.49 -10.08
C GLU A 198 -6.36 17.28 -10.95
N MET A 199 -7.16 16.37 -10.42
CA MET A 199 -7.78 15.30 -11.21
C MET A 199 -8.89 15.78 -12.17
N GLY A 200 -9.35 17.03 -12.03
CA GLY A 200 -10.49 17.55 -12.80
C GLY A 200 -11.84 16.96 -12.40
N VAL A 201 -11.94 16.38 -11.21
CA VAL A 201 -13.17 15.79 -10.65
C VAL A 201 -14.02 16.84 -9.92
N ALA A 202 -13.38 17.78 -9.23
CA ALA A 202 -14.04 18.89 -8.55
C ALA A 202 -13.70 20.22 -9.19
N LYS A 203 -14.68 21.14 -9.16
CA LYS A 203 -14.49 22.55 -9.47
C LYS A 203 -14.95 23.38 -8.28
N VAL A 204 -14.12 24.30 -7.81
CA VAL A 204 -14.57 25.33 -6.87
C VAL A 204 -15.22 26.41 -7.71
N GLY A 205 -16.48 26.75 -7.40
CA GLY A 205 -17.16 27.85 -8.05
C GLY A 205 -16.44 29.17 -7.77
N SER A 206 -16.22 29.96 -8.80
CA SER A 206 -15.81 31.37 -8.72
C SER A 206 -16.98 32.23 -8.35
#